data_6d12b7016810e4bcc85d71e9d4e0a1a8
#
_entry.id   6d12b7016810e4bcc85d71e9d4e0a1a8
#
_cell.length_a   1.000
_cell.length_b   1.000
_cell.length_c   1.000
_cell.angle_alpha   90.00
_cell.angle_beta   90.00
_cell.angle_gamma   90.00
#
_symmetry.space_group_name_H-M   'P 1'
#
loop_
_entity.id
_entity.type
_entity.pdbx_description
1 polymer ?
#
loop_
_entity_poly.entity_id
_entity_poly.type
_entity_poly.pdbx_seq_one_letter_code
_entity_poly.pdbx_strand_id
1 'polypeptide(L)'
;MSAPYLTICILCVLLGIAFLYRFCLVFQSSREGYETGASKTIGSREIQMDYYTIEENENGLLAVLADGMGKEAGGRIAAKTVIRVFKEIFGTYNMADHPSYFFRKAFQTANREILKQMDEGRGMAAVSAVIVP
;
A
#
# COMPACT_ATOMS: atom_id res chain seq x y z
N MET A 1 -1.72 -51.29 28.35
CA MET A 1 -2.40 -49.96 28.44
C MET A 1 -3.89 -50.26 28.59
N SER A 2 -4.56 -49.74 29.62
CA SER A 2 -5.99 -49.94 29.77
C SER A 2 -6.76 -49.15 28.73
N ALA A 3 -7.84 -49.70 28.19
CA ALA A 3 -8.66 -49.10 27.12
C ALA A 3 -8.97 -47.61 27.32
N PRO A 4 -9.22 -47.06 28.50
CA PRO A 4 -9.50 -45.62 28.68
C PRO A 4 -8.33 -44.71 28.37
N TYR A 5 -7.09 -45.13 28.58
CA TYR A 5 -5.93 -44.27 28.21
C TYR A 5 -5.72 -44.18 26.70
N LEU A 6 -6.01 -45.24 25.99
CA LEU A 6 -5.94 -45.24 24.50
C LEU A 6 -6.96 -44.28 23.90
N THR A 7 -8.19 -44.29 24.42
CA THR A 7 -9.26 -43.37 23.94
C THR A 7 -8.94 -41.90 24.20
N ILE A 8 -8.36 -41.59 25.38
CA ILE A 8 -7.94 -40.22 25.73
C ILE A 8 -6.82 -39.76 24.79
N CYS A 9 -5.81 -40.59 24.51
CA CYS A 9 -4.73 -40.26 23.57
C CYS A 9 -5.26 -39.99 22.17
N ILE A 10 -6.17 -40.81 21.65
CA ILE A 10 -6.79 -40.60 20.34
C ILE A 10 -7.56 -39.27 20.30
N LEU A 11 -8.32 -38.97 21.35
CA LEU A 11 -9.08 -37.70 21.42
C LEU A 11 -8.16 -36.48 21.43
N CYS A 12 -7.06 -36.52 22.18
CA CYS A 12 -6.06 -35.45 22.21
C CYS A 12 -5.40 -35.22 20.85
N VAL A 13 -5.08 -36.30 20.13
CA VAL A 13 -4.51 -36.22 18.77
C VAL A 13 -5.50 -35.60 17.78
N LEU A 14 -6.78 -36.02 17.83
CA LEU A 14 -7.82 -35.45 16.97
C LEU A 14 -8.06 -33.96 17.25
N LEU A 15 -8.07 -33.55 18.52
CA LEU A 15 -8.18 -32.14 18.90
C LEU A 15 -6.96 -31.33 18.43
N GLY A 16 -5.75 -31.89 18.54
CA GLY A 16 -4.54 -31.26 18.02
C GLY A 16 -4.57 -31.05 16.51
N ILE A 17 -5.02 -32.05 15.75
CA ILE A 17 -5.19 -31.97 14.30
C ILE A 17 -6.26 -30.93 13.94
N ALA A 18 -7.41 -30.92 14.61
CA ALA A 18 -8.47 -29.95 14.39
C ALA A 18 -8.01 -28.51 14.69
N PHE A 19 -7.21 -28.31 15.73
CA PHE A 19 -6.64 -27.00 16.07
C PHE A 19 -5.64 -26.53 15.01
N LEU A 20 -4.73 -27.39 14.56
CA LEU A 20 -3.78 -27.08 13.49
C LEU A 20 -4.49 -26.78 12.16
N TYR A 21 -5.52 -27.55 11.81
CA TYR A 21 -6.33 -27.31 10.63
C TYR A 21 -7.03 -25.96 10.69
N ARG A 22 -7.65 -25.64 11.83
CA ARG A 22 -8.29 -24.34 12.02
C ARG A 22 -7.28 -23.19 12.01
N PHE A 23 -6.11 -23.36 12.61
CA PHE A 23 -5.03 -22.38 12.55
C PHE A 23 -4.56 -22.14 11.11
N CYS A 24 -4.39 -23.21 10.33
CA CYS A 24 -4.02 -23.11 8.92
C CYS A 24 -5.08 -22.37 8.08
N LEU A 25 -6.37 -22.66 8.29
CA LEU A 25 -7.47 -21.96 7.62
C LEU A 25 -7.54 -20.47 7.98
N VAL A 26 -7.35 -20.11 9.25
CA VAL A 26 -7.33 -18.71 9.67
C VAL A 26 -6.13 -17.98 9.05
N PHE A 27 -4.97 -18.63 9.00
CA PHE A 27 -3.77 -18.04 8.39
C PHE A 27 -3.90 -17.88 6.87
N GLN A 28 -4.64 -18.77 6.21
CA GLN A 28 -4.90 -18.71 4.77
C GLN A 28 -5.98 -17.68 4.42
N SER A 29 -6.97 -17.48 5.31
CA SER A 29 -8.03 -16.47 5.15
C SER A 29 -7.54 -15.03 5.34
N SER A 30 -6.39 -14.83 5.97
CA SER A 30 -5.78 -13.49 6.13
C SER A 30 -5.18 -12.92 4.84
N ARG A 31 -5.26 -13.65 3.73
CA ARG A 31 -4.93 -13.17 2.39
C ARG A 31 -6.18 -13.01 1.54
N GLU A 32 -7.20 -12.37 2.08
CA GLU A 32 -8.26 -11.83 1.22
C GLU A 32 -7.63 -10.71 0.39
N GLY A 33 -7.33 -11.00 -0.88
CA GLY A 33 -6.84 -10.03 -1.83
C GLY A 33 -7.84 -8.89 -1.96
N TYR A 34 -7.38 -7.66 -1.89
CA TYR A 34 -8.24 -6.49 -2.10
C TYR A 34 -8.63 -6.41 -3.56
N GLU A 35 -9.93 -6.33 -3.83
CA GLU A 35 -10.40 -5.98 -5.16
C GLU A 35 -10.27 -4.47 -5.32
N THR A 36 -9.44 -4.05 -6.27
CA THR A 36 -9.17 -2.63 -6.51
C THR A 36 -9.65 -2.23 -7.89
N GLY A 37 -10.22 -1.05 -8.00
CA GLY A 37 -10.64 -0.46 -9.27
C GLY A 37 -10.23 1.00 -9.32
N ALA A 38 -9.78 1.46 -10.49
CA ALA A 38 -9.44 2.85 -10.71
C ALA A 38 -9.79 3.27 -12.14
N SER A 39 -10.26 4.50 -12.27
CA SER A 39 -10.56 5.11 -13.54
C SER A 39 -10.16 6.58 -13.52
N LYS A 40 -9.76 7.10 -14.65
CA LYS A 40 -9.47 8.53 -14.83
C LYS A 40 -9.94 9.03 -16.19
N THR A 41 -10.27 10.30 -16.24
CA THR A 41 -10.60 11.00 -17.48
C THR A 41 -9.81 12.30 -17.59
N ILE A 42 -9.45 12.68 -18.79
CA ILE A 42 -8.73 13.94 -19.04
C ILE A 42 -9.69 15.15 -19.03
N GLY A 43 -11.00 14.91 -19.19
CA GLY A 43 -12.00 15.97 -19.30
C GLY A 43 -11.74 16.86 -20.52
N SER A 44 -11.83 18.18 -20.33
CA SER A 44 -11.57 19.19 -21.37
C SER A 44 -10.13 19.71 -21.40
N ARG A 45 -9.21 19.10 -20.62
CA ARG A 45 -7.81 19.53 -20.55
C ARG A 45 -6.99 18.88 -21.67
N GLU A 46 -6.00 19.60 -22.19
CA GLU A 46 -5.05 19.07 -23.19
C GLU A 46 -4.02 18.12 -22.55
N ILE A 47 -3.69 18.32 -21.29
CA ILE A 47 -2.65 17.57 -20.56
C ILE A 47 -3.23 16.94 -19.30
N GLN A 48 -3.03 15.65 -19.16
CA GLN A 48 -3.34 14.92 -17.94
C GLN A 48 -2.32 15.26 -16.86
N MET A 49 -2.79 15.76 -15.73
CA MET A 49 -1.95 16.13 -14.59
C MET A 49 -2.15 15.23 -13.38
N ASP A 50 -3.23 14.42 -13.36
CA ASP A 50 -3.59 13.54 -12.27
C ASP A 50 -2.98 12.16 -12.51
N TYR A 51 -2.36 11.60 -11.48
CA TYR A 51 -1.77 10.29 -11.50
C TYR A 51 -2.18 9.50 -10.26
N TYR A 52 -2.28 8.20 -10.41
CA TYR A 52 -2.51 7.29 -9.30
C TYR A 52 -1.64 6.04 -9.43
N THR A 53 -1.45 5.35 -8.33
CA THR A 53 -0.90 4.00 -8.30
C THR A 53 -1.57 3.18 -7.21
N ILE A 54 -1.65 1.89 -7.43
CA ILE A 54 -2.04 0.90 -6.45
C ILE A 54 -0.92 -0.14 -6.48
N GLU A 55 -0.26 -0.33 -5.36
CA GLU A 55 0.83 -1.27 -5.19
C GLU A 55 0.49 -2.24 -4.06
N GLU A 56 0.68 -3.52 -4.30
CA GLU A 56 0.50 -4.56 -3.30
C GLU A 56 1.82 -5.31 -3.11
N ASN A 57 2.17 -5.57 -1.87
CA ASN A 57 3.31 -6.38 -1.50
C ASN A 57 3.01 -7.15 -0.20
N GLU A 58 3.99 -7.85 0.35
CA GLU A 58 3.87 -8.60 1.61
C GLU A 58 3.48 -7.74 2.82
N ASN A 59 3.65 -6.43 2.74
CA ASN A 59 3.33 -5.45 3.78
C ASN A 59 1.95 -4.80 3.61
N GLY A 60 1.16 -5.22 2.64
CA GLY A 60 -0.18 -4.72 2.41
C GLY A 60 -0.35 -4.01 1.07
N LEU A 61 -1.36 -3.16 0.99
CA LEU A 61 -1.74 -2.42 -0.20
C LEU A 61 -1.57 -0.92 0.03
N LEU A 62 -0.84 -0.27 -0.88
CA LEU A 62 -0.71 1.19 -0.95
C LEU A 62 -1.54 1.71 -2.12
N ALA A 63 -2.45 2.63 -1.88
CA ALA A 63 -3.12 3.42 -2.90
C ALA A 63 -2.72 4.89 -2.77
N VAL A 64 -2.31 5.51 -3.88
CA VAL A 64 -1.92 6.93 -3.93
C VAL A 64 -2.59 7.60 -5.12
N LEU A 65 -3.19 8.75 -4.88
CA LEU A 65 -3.68 9.68 -5.89
C LEU A 65 -2.93 11.01 -5.76
N ALA A 66 -2.43 11.51 -6.88
CA ALA A 66 -1.76 12.80 -6.96
C ALA A 66 -2.43 13.66 -8.03
N ASP A 67 -3.04 14.78 -7.62
CA ASP A 67 -3.63 15.80 -8.48
C ASP A 67 -2.60 16.91 -8.70
N GLY A 68 -2.09 17.00 -9.94
CA GLY A 68 -1.07 17.95 -10.33
C GLY A 68 -1.63 19.32 -10.64
N MET A 69 -1.08 20.34 -9.98
CA MET A 69 -1.46 21.74 -10.15
C MET A 69 -0.27 22.60 -10.57
N GLY A 70 -0.50 23.52 -11.48
CA GLY A 70 0.55 24.45 -11.95
C GLY A 70 0.43 24.77 -13.43
N LYS A 71 1.29 25.66 -13.89
CA LYS A 71 1.35 26.04 -15.30
C LYS A 71 2.19 25.04 -16.08
N GLU A 72 1.87 24.88 -17.38
CA GLU A 72 2.60 24.01 -18.31
C GLU A 72 2.71 22.55 -17.83
N ALA A 73 3.92 22.00 -17.82
CA ALA A 73 4.17 20.62 -17.39
C ALA A 73 4.41 20.47 -15.88
N GLY A 74 4.44 21.57 -15.11
CA GLY A 74 4.84 21.56 -13.70
C GLY A 74 3.98 20.66 -12.83
N GLY A 75 2.66 20.76 -12.92
CA GLY A 75 1.74 19.90 -12.17
C GLY A 75 1.92 18.41 -12.52
N ARG A 76 2.12 18.10 -13.80
CA ARG A 76 2.38 16.73 -14.26
C ARG A 76 3.67 16.17 -13.70
N ILE A 77 4.75 16.96 -13.68
CA ILE A 77 6.03 16.54 -13.11
C ILE A 77 5.88 16.31 -11.59
N ALA A 78 5.21 17.22 -10.89
CA ALA A 78 4.97 17.09 -9.46
C ALA A 78 4.20 15.82 -9.13
N ALA A 79 3.07 15.57 -9.79
CA ALA A 79 2.24 14.39 -9.55
C ALA A 79 2.99 13.08 -9.87
N LYS A 80 3.72 13.01 -10.99
CA LYS A 80 4.56 11.86 -11.33
C LYS A 80 5.66 11.61 -10.29
N THR A 81 6.29 12.67 -9.80
CA THR A 81 7.34 12.57 -8.77
C THR A 81 6.76 12.01 -7.46
N VAL A 82 5.58 12.46 -7.05
CA VAL A 82 4.87 11.91 -5.90
C VAL A 82 4.66 10.40 -6.05
N ILE A 83 4.04 9.98 -7.17
CA ILE A 83 3.76 8.56 -7.40
C ILE A 83 5.04 7.73 -7.35
N ARG A 84 6.09 8.16 -8.04
CA ARG A 84 7.38 7.46 -8.05
C ARG A 84 7.96 7.31 -6.64
N VAL A 85 8.02 8.39 -5.87
CA VAL A 85 8.60 8.40 -4.53
C VAL A 85 7.81 7.50 -3.57
N PHE A 86 6.47 7.56 -3.61
CA PHE A 86 5.64 6.71 -2.76
C PHE A 86 5.85 5.22 -3.08
N LYS A 87 5.91 4.85 -4.36
CA LYS A 87 6.23 3.47 -4.78
C LYS A 87 7.59 3.01 -4.28
N GLU A 88 8.64 3.81 -4.49
CA GLU A 88 10.00 3.48 -4.08
C GLU A 88 10.10 3.27 -2.56
N ILE A 89 9.49 4.15 -1.77
CA ILE A 89 9.51 4.03 -0.31
C ILE A 89 8.67 2.84 0.15
N PHE A 90 7.52 2.58 -0.48
CA PHE A 90 6.66 1.44 -0.14
C PHE A 90 7.34 0.10 -0.43
N GLY A 91 8.14 0.00 -1.49
CA GLY A 91 8.93 -1.19 -1.79
C GLY A 91 9.98 -1.55 -0.71
N THR A 92 10.33 -0.58 0.13
CA THR A 92 11.26 -0.78 1.26
C THR A 92 10.58 -0.65 2.64
N TYR A 93 9.26 -0.46 2.65
CA TYR A 93 8.47 -0.30 3.87
C TYR A 93 8.32 -1.63 4.58
N ASN A 94 8.46 -1.64 5.90
CA ASN A 94 8.20 -2.78 6.75
C ASN A 94 6.97 -2.48 7.62
N MET A 95 6.05 -3.44 7.72
CA MET A 95 4.85 -3.35 8.57
C MET A 95 5.17 -3.09 10.04
N ALA A 96 6.37 -3.45 10.52
CA ALA A 96 6.83 -3.11 11.86
C ALA A 96 7.06 -1.60 12.05
N ASP A 97 7.23 -0.85 10.96
CA ASP A 97 7.38 0.59 10.99
C ASP A 97 6.01 1.28 11.17
N HIS A 98 5.98 2.33 11.96
CA HIS A 98 4.76 3.11 12.16
C HIS A 98 4.30 3.74 10.84
N PRO A 99 3.01 3.62 10.43
CA PRO A 99 2.50 4.23 9.19
C PRO A 99 2.77 5.74 9.10
N SER A 100 2.76 6.44 10.23
CA SER A 100 3.09 7.87 10.28
C SER A 100 4.53 8.18 9.88
N TYR A 101 5.47 7.26 10.13
CA TYR A 101 6.85 7.39 9.68
C TYR A 101 6.95 7.24 8.16
N PHE A 102 6.26 6.25 7.59
CA PHE A 102 6.18 6.07 6.14
C PHE A 102 5.66 7.33 5.45
N PHE A 103 4.50 7.84 5.86
CA PHE A 103 3.90 9.02 5.24
C PHE A 103 4.79 10.25 5.37
N ARG A 104 5.38 10.48 6.54
CA ARG A 104 6.31 11.61 6.74
C ARG A 104 7.49 11.52 5.80
N LYS A 105 8.15 10.35 5.71
CA LYS A 105 9.28 10.11 4.82
C LYS A 105 8.90 10.31 3.35
N ALA A 106 7.76 9.76 2.93
CA ALA A 106 7.27 9.86 1.57
C ALA A 106 6.97 11.31 1.17
N PHE A 107 6.22 12.04 2.00
CA PHE A 107 5.91 13.45 1.74
C PHE A 107 7.15 14.35 1.73
N GLN A 108 8.05 14.20 2.70
CA GLN A 108 9.28 14.98 2.75
C GLN A 108 10.19 14.70 1.55
N THR A 109 10.32 13.44 1.15
CA THR A 109 11.13 13.06 0.00
C THR A 109 10.50 13.57 -1.29
N ALA A 110 9.20 13.39 -1.49
CA ALA A 110 8.49 13.88 -2.68
C ALA A 110 8.64 15.41 -2.80
N ASN A 111 8.41 16.15 -1.72
CA ASN A 111 8.55 17.61 -1.72
C ASN A 111 9.97 18.04 -2.09
N ARG A 112 10.99 17.41 -1.51
CA ARG A 112 12.40 17.71 -1.84
C ARG A 112 12.72 17.41 -3.30
N GLU A 113 12.24 16.31 -3.85
CA GLU A 113 12.48 15.95 -5.25
C GLU A 113 11.73 16.88 -6.22
N ILE A 114 10.52 17.32 -5.88
CA ILE A 114 9.77 18.31 -6.65
C ILE A 114 10.53 19.62 -6.68
N LEU A 115 10.98 20.12 -5.54
CA LEU A 115 11.73 21.38 -5.45
C LEU A 115 13.05 21.35 -6.23
N LYS A 116 13.71 20.20 -6.31
CA LYS A 116 14.93 20.04 -7.14
C LYS A 116 14.67 20.07 -8.65
N GLN A 117 13.49 19.62 -9.07
CA GLN A 117 13.15 19.52 -10.49
C GLN A 117 12.49 20.80 -11.03
N MET A 118 12.10 21.70 -10.14
CA MET A 118 11.35 22.89 -10.51
C MET A 118 12.10 24.16 -10.15
N ASP A 119 12.54 24.86 -11.16
CA ASP A 119 12.97 26.24 -11.01
C ASP A 119 11.73 27.11 -10.65
N GLU A 120 11.81 27.87 -9.56
CA GLU A 120 10.81 28.85 -9.11
C GLU A 120 9.43 28.29 -8.67
N GLY A 121 9.32 27.02 -8.25
CA GLY A 121 8.11 26.54 -7.59
C GLY A 121 6.84 26.52 -8.45
N ARG A 122 6.95 26.32 -9.75
CA ARG A 122 5.84 26.39 -10.71
C ARG A 122 4.92 25.19 -10.76
N GLY A 123 5.13 24.19 -9.92
CA GLY A 123 4.28 23.00 -9.87
C GLY A 123 4.13 22.45 -8.47
N MET A 124 2.94 21.96 -8.19
CA MET A 124 2.62 21.27 -6.94
C MET A 124 1.68 20.10 -7.21
N ALA A 125 1.48 19.25 -6.23
CA ALA A 125 0.48 18.21 -6.29
C ALA A 125 -0.26 18.10 -4.96
N ALA A 126 -1.59 17.99 -5.03
CA ALA A 126 -2.38 17.51 -3.90
C ALA A 126 -2.28 15.97 -3.88
N VAL A 127 -2.14 15.40 -2.69
CA VAL A 127 -1.89 13.96 -2.54
C VAL A 127 -2.86 13.36 -1.53
N SER A 128 -3.53 12.29 -1.95
CA SER A 128 -4.27 11.40 -1.07
C SER A 128 -3.61 10.02 -1.11
N ALA A 129 -3.30 9.47 0.05
CA ALA A 129 -2.67 8.16 0.13
C ALA A 129 -3.23 7.33 1.28
N VAL A 130 -3.39 6.04 1.04
CA VAL A 130 -3.90 5.05 2.02
C VAL A 130 -2.99 3.84 1.99
N ILE A 131 -2.68 3.31 3.18
CA ILE A 131 -2.09 1.99 3.34
C ILE A 131 -3.11 1.10 4.06
N VAL A 132 -3.33 -0.07 3.50
CA VAL A 132 -4.14 -1.14 4.09
C VAL A 132 -3.20 -2.30 4.38
N PRO A 133 -3.06 -2.71 5.65
CA PRO A 133 -2.17 -3.80 6.06
C PRO A 133 -2.65 -5.17 5.61
#